data_9f61edf79e78a2ae5a6cb71704f26fa8
#
_entry.id   9f61edf79e78a2ae5a6cb71704f26fa8
#
_cell.length_a   1.000
_cell.length_b   1.000
_cell.length_c   1.000
_cell.angle_alpha   90.00
_cell.angle_beta   90.00
_cell.angle_gamma   90.00
#
_symmetry.space_group_name_H-M   'P 1'
#
loop_
_entity.id
_entity.type
_entity.pdbx_description
1 polymer ?
#
loop_
_entity_poly.entity_id
_entity_poly.type
_entity_poly.pdbx_seq_one_letter_code
_entity_poly.pdbx_strand_id
1 'polypeptide(L)'
;GHLITLAPLDAYPGYEGGWRLSNLPLLPEKFRLMEIESTKKQLAVVRQMMEQADVLVNGADAGREGNLIFDLVLDFTPAFKQKQIKRLWVNSYVAKDLDKAWKNLEDATQRVNLSYAARLRQRADWMVGLNATRAYTLTAGRGKMISVGRVQTPTLNLVVERDTIVEQFKELYYYSVVGTWKGYQAQYLLEDKVAVFEKEAEANAVVERCKPPAPATIAKIDTQQKKQFPQK
;
A
#
# COMPACT_ATOMS: atom_id res chain seq x y z
N GLY A 1 -1.48 3.41 -17.85
CA GLY A 1 -1.95 2.08 -17.44
C GLY A 1 -1.28 0.97 -18.26
N HIS A 2 -1.51 -0.28 -17.86
CA HIS A 2 -0.99 -1.44 -18.59
C HIS A 2 -1.64 -1.59 -19.97
N LEU A 3 -0.84 -1.98 -20.96
CA LEU A 3 -1.27 -2.34 -22.31
C LEU A 3 -1.15 -3.85 -22.55
N ILE A 4 -0.23 -4.48 -21.81
CA ILE A 4 0.10 -5.90 -21.87
C ILE A 4 -0.03 -6.48 -20.46
N THR A 5 -0.49 -7.73 -20.39
CA THR A 5 -0.63 -8.49 -19.13
C THR A 5 -0.13 -9.92 -19.30
N LEU A 6 -0.01 -10.64 -18.19
CA LEU A 6 0.19 -12.09 -18.23
C LEU A 6 -1.11 -12.77 -18.73
N ALA A 7 -0.95 -13.76 -19.57
CA ALA A 7 -2.08 -14.51 -20.11
C ALA A 7 -2.80 -15.30 -19.00
N PRO A 8 -4.13 -15.48 -19.11
CA PRO A 8 -4.90 -16.31 -18.19
C PRO A 8 -4.53 -17.79 -18.35
N LEU A 9 -5.00 -18.61 -17.44
CA LEU A 9 -4.61 -20.02 -17.36
C LEU A 9 -5.00 -20.84 -18.59
N ASP A 10 -6.14 -20.60 -19.15
CA ASP A 10 -6.68 -21.27 -20.35
C ASP A 10 -5.83 -21.02 -21.61
N ALA A 11 -4.95 -20.02 -21.57
CA ALA A 11 -3.95 -19.82 -22.61
C ALA A 11 -2.73 -20.78 -22.52
N TYR A 12 -2.66 -21.62 -21.48
CA TYR A 12 -1.57 -22.58 -21.30
C TYR A 12 -2.02 -24.00 -21.67
N PRO A 13 -1.21 -24.76 -22.44
CA PRO A 13 -1.54 -26.12 -22.82
C PRO A 13 -1.80 -27.03 -21.62
N GLY A 14 -2.85 -27.86 -21.68
CA GLY A 14 -3.22 -28.78 -20.61
C GLY A 14 -4.12 -28.19 -19.52
N TYR A 15 -4.46 -26.90 -19.62
CA TYR A 15 -5.35 -26.21 -18.67
C TYR A 15 -6.66 -25.74 -19.28
N GLU A 16 -6.93 -26.19 -20.49
CA GLU A 16 -8.23 -26.04 -21.16
C GLU A 16 -9.26 -26.94 -20.45
N GLY A 17 -10.47 -26.48 -20.26
CA GLY A 17 -11.56 -27.34 -19.73
C GLY A 17 -11.94 -27.10 -18.28
N GLY A 18 -11.66 -25.91 -17.79
CA GLY A 18 -12.19 -25.42 -16.51
C GLY A 18 -11.32 -25.71 -15.30
N TRP A 19 -11.84 -25.32 -14.15
CA TRP A 19 -11.11 -25.39 -12.89
C TRP A 19 -11.21 -26.79 -12.26
N ARG A 20 -10.07 -27.40 -12.00
CA ARG A 20 -9.97 -28.70 -11.34
C ARG A 20 -8.81 -28.69 -10.34
N LEU A 21 -9.01 -29.26 -9.17
CA LEU A 21 -7.94 -29.40 -8.16
C LEU A 21 -6.75 -30.21 -8.67
N SER A 22 -7.00 -31.20 -9.53
CA SER A 22 -5.94 -32.04 -10.13
C SER A 22 -4.98 -31.25 -11.03
N ASN A 23 -5.39 -30.04 -11.47
CA ASN A 23 -4.58 -29.19 -12.32
C ASN A 23 -3.74 -28.16 -11.53
N LEU A 24 -3.81 -28.20 -10.21
CA LEU A 24 -3.07 -27.29 -9.33
C LEU A 24 -1.91 -28.01 -8.62
N PRO A 25 -0.80 -27.34 -8.35
CA PRO A 25 -0.52 -25.95 -8.70
C PRO A 25 -0.08 -25.79 -10.17
N LEU A 26 -0.54 -24.68 -10.81
CA LEU A 26 0.02 -24.26 -12.07
C LEU A 26 1.32 -23.49 -11.85
N LEU A 27 2.41 -24.02 -12.39
CA LEU A 27 3.74 -23.43 -12.32
C LEU A 27 4.35 -23.39 -13.74
N PRO A 28 4.06 -22.36 -14.54
CA PRO A 28 4.53 -22.31 -15.92
C PRO A 28 6.02 -22.05 -15.97
N GLU A 29 6.76 -22.80 -16.78
CA GLU A 29 8.17 -22.54 -17.06
C GLU A 29 8.36 -21.20 -17.79
N LYS A 30 7.43 -20.87 -18.68
CA LYS A 30 7.42 -19.61 -19.44
C LYS A 30 6.08 -18.90 -19.31
N PHE A 31 6.13 -17.67 -18.86
CA PHE A 31 4.94 -16.83 -18.82
C PHE A 31 4.60 -16.30 -20.20
N ARG A 32 3.34 -16.42 -20.58
CA ARG A 32 2.80 -15.86 -21.82
C ARG A 32 2.28 -14.47 -21.57
N LEU A 33 2.51 -13.57 -22.52
CA LEU A 33 1.99 -12.21 -22.52
C LEU A 33 0.83 -12.11 -23.49
N MET A 34 -0.14 -11.25 -23.16
CA MET A 34 -1.27 -10.93 -24.03
C MET A 34 -1.63 -9.45 -23.97
N GLU A 35 -2.23 -8.97 -25.04
CA GLU A 35 -2.81 -7.63 -25.11
C GLU A 35 -4.02 -7.51 -24.17
N ILE A 36 -4.19 -6.34 -23.58
CA ILE A 36 -5.39 -6.02 -22.82
C ILE A 36 -6.42 -5.48 -23.80
N GLU A 37 -7.55 -6.18 -23.96
CA GLU A 37 -8.56 -5.87 -24.99
C GLU A 37 -9.05 -4.43 -24.93
N SER A 38 -9.31 -3.91 -23.73
CA SER A 38 -9.80 -2.53 -23.53
C SER A 38 -8.77 -1.46 -23.96
N THR A 39 -7.48 -1.80 -24.05
CA THR A 39 -6.39 -0.87 -24.42
C THR A 39 -5.73 -1.19 -25.75
N LYS A 40 -6.26 -2.14 -26.50
CA LYS A 40 -5.70 -2.61 -27.77
C LYS A 40 -5.48 -1.49 -28.80
N LYS A 41 -6.45 -0.57 -28.91
CA LYS A 41 -6.31 0.60 -29.79
C LYS A 41 -5.12 1.48 -29.41
N GLN A 42 -4.94 1.71 -28.10
CA GLN A 42 -3.80 2.47 -27.60
C GLN A 42 -2.49 1.76 -27.82
N LEU A 43 -2.44 0.44 -27.64
CA LEU A 43 -1.25 -0.36 -27.94
C LEU A 43 -0.85 -0.24 -29.40
N ALA A 44 -1.81 -0.29 -30.33
CA ALA A 44 -1.54 -0.12 -31.76
C ALA A 44 -0.89 1.24 -32.07
N VAL A 45 -1.40 2.33 -31.49
CA VAL A 45 -0.82 3.67 -31.62
C VAL A 45 0.61 3.71 -31.07
N VAL A 46 0.82 3.15 -29.86
CA VAL A 46 2.15 3.12 -29.24
C VAL A 46 3.14 2.36 -30.14
N ARG A 47 2.76 1.19 -30.65
CA ARG A 47 3.61 0.39 -31.55
C ARG A 47 3.97 1.15 -32.82
N GLN A 48 3.00 1.79 -33.46
CA GLN A 48 3.23 2.63 -34.65
C GLN A 48 4.23 3.76 -34.36
N MET A 49 4.10 4.44 -33.24
CA MET A 49 5.04 5.49 -32.85
C MET A 49 6.44 4.94 -32.55
N MET A 50 6.50 3.76 -31.87
CA MET A 50 7.77 3.09 -31.59
C MET A 50 8.48 2.64 -32.87
N GLU A 51 7.76 2.26 -33.93
CA GLU A 51 8.35 1.92 -35.23
C GLU A 51 9.06 3.11 -35.89
N GLN A 52 8.43 4.29 -35.82
CA GLN A 52 8.91 5.52 -36.46
C GLN A 52 10.05 6.20 -35.68
N ALA A 53 10.16 5.95 -34.38
CA ALA A 53 11.15 6.61 -33.53
C ALA A 53 12.52 5.92 -33.61
N ASP A 54 13.60 6.71 -33.62
CA ASP A 54 14.97 6.20 -33.51
C ASP A 54 15.35 5.90 -32.04
N VAL A 55 14.85 6.70 -31.12
CA VAL A 55 15.11 6.57 -29.69
C VAL A 55 13.79 6.42 -28.94
N LEU A 56 13.71 5.44 -28.06
CA LEU A 56 12.56 5.20 -27.19
C LEU A 56 12.84 5.76 -25.80
N VAL A 57 11.96 6.63 -25.29
CA VAL A 57 12.08 7.19 -23.96
C VAL A 57 10.98 6.63 -23.07
N ASN A 58 11.35 5.86 -22.04
CA ASN A 58 10.42 5.45 -21.01
C ASN A 58 10.12 6.62 -20.08
N GLY A 59 8.98 7.28 -20.28
CA GLY A 59 8.47 8.39 -19.47
C GLY A 59 7.40 7.97 -18.45
N ALA A 60 7.19 6.66 -18.22
CA ALA A 60 6.26 6.20 -17.20
C ALA A 60 6.75 6.55 -15.78
N ASP A 61 5.87 6.41 -14.78
CA ASP A 61 6.15 6.80 -13.40
C ASP A 61 7.51 6.32 -12.88
N ALA A 62 8.14 7.14 -12.05
CA ALA A 62 9.44 6.83 -11.45
C ALA A 62 9.29 5.73 -10.38
N GLY A 63 9.34 4.48 -10.81
CA GLY A 63 9.18 3.33 -9.94
C GLY A 63 9.19 1.99 -10.67
N ARG A 64 9.03 0.93 -9.90
CA ARG A 64 8.99 -0.45 -10.41
C ARG A 64 7.89 -0.66 -11.44
N GLU A 65 6.70 -0.13 -11.15
CA GLU A 65 5.52 -0.32 -11.99
C GLU A 65 5.65 0.39 -13.34
N GLY A 66 6.16 1.64 -13.35
CA GLY A 66 6.41 2.37 -14.59
C GLY A 66 7.45 1.68 -15.48
N ASN A 67 8.49 1.07 -14.89
CA ASN A 67 9.42 0.26 -15.66
C ASN A 67 8.74 -0.99 -16.23
N LEU A 68 7.92 -1.68 -15.42
CA LEU A 68 7.22 -2.88 -15.86
C LEU A 68 6.28 -2.61 -17.04
N ILE A 69 5.49 -1.53 -16.97
CA ILE A 69 4.56 -1.16 -18.06
C ILE A 69 5.31 -1.04 -19.40
N PHE A 70 6.43 -0.33 -19.41
CA PHE A 70 7.23 -0.14 -20.62
C PHE A 70 7.90 -1.44 -21.06
N ASP A 71 8.49 -2.17 -20.13
CA ASP A 71 9.18 -3.42 -20.41
C ASP A 71 8.26 -4.50 -20.99
N LEU A 72 7.01 -4.57 -20.52
CA LEU A 72 6.04 -5.52 -21.07
C LEU A 72 5.72 -5.23 -22.53
N VAL A 73 5.67 -3.95 -22.93
CA VAL A 73 5.50 -3.60 -24.35
C VAL A 73 6.71 -4.02 -25.18
N LEU A 74 7.93 -3.82 -24.65
CA LEU A 74 9.15 -4.28 -25.31
C LEU A 74 9.24 -5.81 -25.41
N ASP A 75 8.82 -6.53 -24.37
CA ASP A 75 8.80 -8.00 -24.38
C ASP A 75 7.78 -8.55 -25.36
N PHE A 76 6.64 -7.88 -25.48
CA PHE A 76 5.59 -8.24 -26.43
C PHE A 76 5.97 -7.92 -27.88
N THR A 77 6.87 -6.94 -28.09
CA THR A 77 7.40 -6.51 -29.39
C THR A 77 8.94 -6.52 -29.41
N PRO A 78 9.58 -7.70 -29.46
CA PRO A 78 11.04 -7.81 -29.28
C PRO A 78 11.89 -7.02 -30.28
N ALA A 79 11.37 -6.73 -31.47
CA ALA A 79 12.06 -5.92 -32.49
C ALA A 79 12.47 -4.52 -31.96
N PHE A 80 11.69 -3.95 -31.05
CA PHE A 80 11.99 -2.61 -30.49
C PHE A 80 13.13 -2.62 -29.47
N LYS A 81 13.53 -3.77 -28.96
CA LYS A 81 14.68 -3.91 -28.04
C LYS A 81 16.02 -3.54 -28.66
N GLN A 82 16.10 -3.52 -29.98
CA GLN A 82 17.30 -3.12 -30.71
C GLN A 82 17.47 -1.60 -30.80
N LYS A 83 16.43 -0.83 -30.52
CA LYS A 83 16.49 0.63 -30.53
C LYS A 83 17.19 1.16 -29.30
N GLN A 84 17.71 2.37 -29.38
CA GLN A 84 18.23 3.07 -28.21
C GLN A 84 17.11 3.37 -27.22
N ILE A 85 17.26 2.93 -25.98
CA ILE A 85 16.25 3.10 -24.94
C ILE A 85 16.80 4.00 -23.83
N LYS A 86 16.08 5.06 -23.53
CA LYS A 86 16.39 6.01 -22.47
C LYS A 86 15.28 6.02 -21.42
N ARG A 87 15.61 6.47 -20.22
CA ARG A 87 14.68 6.59 -19.09
C ARG A 87 14.58 8.06 -18.67
N LEU A 88 13.38 8.59 -18.72
CA LEU A 88 13.02 9.87 -18.09
C LEU A 88 12.60 9.58 -16.64
N TRP A 89 13.47 9.89 -15.69
CA TRP A 89 13.19 9.65 -14.27
C TRP A 89 12.77 10.94 -13.57
N VAL A 90 11.50 11.04 -13.21
CA VAL A 90 10.89 12.25 -12.64
C VAL A 90 10.03 11.91 -11.45
N ASN A 91 10.30 12.57 -10.32
CA ASN A 91 9.51 12.45 -9.09
C ASN A 91 8.59 13.68 -8.85
N SER A 92 8.73 14.73 -9.68
CA SER A 92 7.97 15.96 -9.57
C SER A 92 7.61 16.45 -10.96
N TYR A 93 6.36 16.88 -11.16
CA TYR A 93 5.87 17.40 -12.45
C TYR A 93 5.99 18.94 -12.56
N VAL A 94 6.80 19.58 -11.72
CA VAL A 94 7.15 20.99 -11.85
C VAL A 94 8.01 21.18 -13.10
N ALA A 95 7.74 22.20 -13.91
CA ALA A 95 8.40 22.43 -15.20
C ALA A 95 9.93 22.39 -15.11
N LYS A 96 10.52 23.03 -14.08
CA LYS A 96 11.97 23.03 -13.84
C LYS A 96 12.56 21.62 -13.66
N ASP A 97 11.83 20.74 -12.94
CA ASP A 97 12.29 19.37 -12.67
C ASP A 97 12.14 18.51 -13.92
N LEU A 98 11.08 18.70 -14.69
CA LEU A 98 10.88 18.06 -15.99
C LEU A 98 11.98 18.44 -16.99
N ASP A 99 12.30 19.73 -17.14
CA ASP A 99 13.38 20.21 -18.00
C ASP A 99 14.74 19.64 -17.60
N LYS A 100 15.02 19.59 -16.30
CA LYS A 100 16.25 19.00 -15.78
C LYS A 100 16.34 17.52 -16.11
N ALA A 101 15.26 16.76 -15.89
CA ALA A 101 15.23 15.32 -16.16
C ALA A 101 15.33 15.01 -17.66
N TRP A 102 14.67 15.83 -18.52
CA TRP A 102 14.75 15.68 -19.96
C TRP A 102 16.16 15.91 -20.50
N LYS A 103 16.87 16.88 -19.96
CA LYS A 103 18.28 17.15 -20.32
C LYS A 103 19.25 16.06 -19.82
N ASN A 104 18.83 15.27 -18.82
CA ASN A 104 19.65 14.24 -18.18
C ASN A 104 18.97 12.86 -18.26
N LEU A 105 18.54 12.48 -19.47
CA LEU A 105 17.96 11.15 -19.70
C LEU A 105 18.96 10.04 -19.30
N GLU A 106 18.52 9.16 -18.43
CA GLU A 106 19.30 8.01 -17.99
C GLU A 106 19.30 6.92 -19.08
N ASP A 107 20.35 6.10 -19.09
CA ASP A 107 20.32 4.86 -19.86
C ASP A 107 19.37 3.85 -19.20
N ALA A 108 18.56 3.15 -19.99
CA ALA A 108 17.57 2.20 -19.47
C ALA A 108 18.20 1.08 -18.63
N THR A 109 19.46 0.73 -18.89
CA THR A 109 20.19 -0.32 -18.14
C THR A 109 20.46 0.03 -16.70
N GLN A 110 20.50 1.32 -16.33
CA GLN A 110 20.71 1.76 -14.95
C GLN A 110 19.59 1.34 -14.00
N ARG A 111 18.41 1.04 -14.53
CA ARG A 111 17.21 0.68 -13.76
C ARG A 111 16.77 -0.78 -13.93
N VAL A 112 17.63 -1.63 -14.50
CA VAL A 112 17.29 -3.03 -14.80
C VAL A 112 16.85 -3.83 -13.56
N ASN A 113 17.44 -3.58 -12.40
CA ASN A 113 17.06 -4.27 -11.17
C ASN A 113 15.62 -3.93 -10.71
N LEU A 114 15.13 -2.72 -10.99
CA LEU A 114 13.72 -2.38 -10.76
C LEU A 114 12.80 -3.17 -11.69
N SER A 115 13.18 -3.35 -12.93
CA SER A 115 12.47 -4.18 -13.91
C SER A 115 12.38 -5.64 -13.46
N TYR A 116 13.49 -6.22 -13.01
CA TYR A 116 13.48 -7.57 -12.45
C TYR A 116 12.59 -7.72 -11.23
N ALA A 117 12.70 -6.79 -10.28
CA ALA A 117 11.86 -6.80 -9.08
C ALA A 117 10.37 -6.69 -9.41
N ALA A 118 10.00 -5.84 -10.39
CA ALA A 118 8.63 -5.68 -10.84
C ALA A 118 8.08 -6.95 -11.52
N ARG A 119 8.88 -7.58 -12.40
CA ARG A 119 8.52 -8.84 -13.07
C ARG A 119 8.36 -9.99 -12.08
N LEU A 120 9.27 -10.13 -11.13
CA LEU A 120 9.17 -11.15 -10.08
C LEU A 120 7.90 -10.98 -9.26
N ARG A 121 7.59 -9.74 -8.87
CA ARG A 121 6.36 -9.41 -8.16
C ARG A 121 5.12 -9.77 -8.99
N GLN A 122 5.06 -9.35 -10.25
CA GLN A 122 3.93 -9.64 -11.13
C GLN A 122 3.69 -11.15 -11.27
N ARG A 123 4.76 -11.93 -11.49
CA ARG A 123 4.70 -13.39 -11.62
C ARG A 123 4.27 -14.06 -10.32
N ALA A 124 4.82 -13.63 -9.20
CA ALA A 124 4.44 -14.14 -7.88
C ALA A 124 2.97 -13.84 -7.56
N ASP A 125 2.51 -12.61 -7.80
CA ASP A 125 1.11 -12.22 -7.61
C ASP A 125 0.18 -13.04 -8.50
N TRP A 126 0.57 -13.28 -9.77
CA TRP A 126 -0.19 -14.11 -10.70
C TRP A 126 -0.25 -15.58 -10.23
N MET A 127 0.90 -16.19 -9.88
CA MET A 127 0.94 -17.59 -9.44
C MET A 127 0.15 -17.80 -8.15
N VAL A 128 0.39 -16.98 -7.12
CA VAL A 128 -0.29 -17.11 -5.84
C VAL A 128 -1.79 -16.81 -5.99
N GLY A 129 -2.13 -15.71 -6.62
CA GLY A 129 -3.52 -15.29 -6.79
C GLY A 129 -4.34 -16.31 -7.58
N LEU A 130 -3.79 -16.80 -8.69
CA LEU A 130 -4.47 -17.75 -9.54
C LEU A 130 -4.67 -19.13 -8.87
N ASN A 131 -3.59 -19.69 -8.32
CA ASN A 131 -3.65 -21.02 -7.72
C ASN A 131 -4.48 -21.02 -6.44
N ALA A 132 -4.28 -20.04 -5.55
CA ALA A 132 -5.01 -19.94 -4.30
C ALA A 132 -6.51 -19.64 -4.53
N THR A 133 -6.84 -18.70 -5.43
CA THR A 133 -8.23 -18.41 -5.78
C THR A 133 -8.97 -19.68 -6.26
N ARG A 134 -8.34 -20.48 -7.12
CA ARG A 134 -8.94 -21.72 -7.61
C ARG A 134 -9.06 -22.78 -6.53
N ALA A 135 -7.99 -23.00 -5.76
CA ALA A 135 -8.00 -23.97 -4.68
C ALA A 135 -9.11 -23.66 -3.67
N TYR A 136 -9.16 -22.43 -3.16
CA TYR A 136 -10.20 -22.04 -2.19
C TYR A 136 -11.62 -22.03 -2.79
N THR A 137 -11.77 -21.59 -4.03
CA THR A 137 -13.09 -21.63 -4.70
C THR A 137 -13.61 -23.04 -4.86
N LEU A 138 -12.75 -23.99 -5.27
CA LEU A 138 -13.14 -25.39 -5.49
C LEU A 138 -13.39 -26.15 -4.18
N THR A 139 -12.68 -25.80 -3.10
CA THR A 139 -12.81 -26.50 -1.81
C THR A 139 -13.85 -25.88 -0.89
N ALA A 140 -13.93 -24.56 -0.82
CA ALA A 140 -14.75 -23.84 0.16
C ALA A 140 -15.76 -22.85 -0.45
N GLY A 141 -15.74 -22.62 -1.76
CA GLY A 141 -16.53 -21.57 -2.40
C GLY A 141 -18.04 -21.80 -2.42
N ARG A 142 -18.51 -23.06 -2.30
CA ARG A 142 -19.94 -23.38 -2.32
C ARG A 142 -20.71 -22.69 -3.46
N GLY A 143 -20.13 -22.70 -4.66
CA GLY A 143 -20.67 -22.04 -5.85
C GLY A 143 -20.35 -20.54 -5.96
N LYS A 144 -19.62 -19.96 -5.03
CA LYS A 144 -19.13 -18.57 -5.09
C LYS A 144 -17.62 -18.55 -5.27
N MET A 145 -17.13 -17.59 -6.03
CA MET A 145 -15.70 -17.40 -6.22
C MET A 145 -15.08 -16.80 -4.94
N ILE A 146 -14.05 -17.46 -4.41
CA ILE A 146 -13.23 -16.95 -3.31
C ILE A 146 -11.94 -16.42 -3.90
N SER A 147 -11.87 -15.11 -4.08
CA SER A 147 -10.69 -14.44 -4.60
C SER A 147 -9.61 -14.32 -3.53
N VAL A 148 -8.40 -14.74 -3.86
CA VAL A 148 -7.23 -14.65 -2.99
C VAL A 148 -6.15 -13.84 -3.68
N GLY A 149 -5.55 -12.92 -2.96
CA GLY A 149 -4.47 -12.09 -3.49
C GLY A 149 -3.57 -11.56 -2.39
N ARG A 150 -2.32 -11.30 -2.75
CA ARG A 150 -1.28 -10.87 -1.82
C ARG A 150 -1.58 -9.53 -1.11
N VAL A 151 -2.34 -8.66 -1.73
CA VAL A 151 -2.74 -7.37 -1.14
C VAL A 151 -4.16 -7.45 -0.61
N GLN A 152 -5.11 -7.89 -1.42
CA GLN A 152 -6.53 -7.88 -1.06
C GLN A 152 -6.86 -8.76 0.15
N THR A 153 -6.26 -9.96 0.27
CA THR A 153 -6.55 -10.86 1.39
C THR A 153 -6.05 -10.33 2.74
N PRO A 154 -4.80 -9.86 2.87
CA PRO A 154 -4.36 -9.20 4.10
C PRO A 154 -5.16 -7.93 4.42
N THR A 155 -5.51 -7.12 3.42
CA THR A 155 -6.33 -5.92 3.64
C THR A 155 -7.71 -6.27 4.17
N LEU A 156 -8.36 -7.30 3.61
CA LEU A 156 -9.63 -7.80 4.13
C LEU A 156 -9.49 -8.30 5.57
N ASN A 157 -8.40 -9.02 5.87
CA ASN A 157 -8.15 -9.49 7.24
C ASN A 157 -8.04 -8.34 8.25
N LEU A 158 -7.35 -7.25 7.89
CA LEU A 158 -7.27 -6.06 8.75
C LEU A 158 -8.66 -5.45 9.04
N VAL A 159 -9.54 -5.43 8.04
CA VAL A 159 -10.93 -4.96 8.22
C VAL A 159 -11.70 -5.90 9.17
N VAL A 160 -11.62 -7.21 8.92
CA VAL A 160 -12.30 -8.23 9.75
C VAL A 160 -11.80 -8.21 11.19
N GLU A 161 -10.49 -8.10 11.40
CA GLU A 161 -9.91 -7.97 12.74
C GLU A 161 -10.44 -6.71 13.45
N ARG A 162 -10.49 -5.58 12.73
CA ARG A 162 -11.03 -4.33 13.30
C ARG A 162 -12.51 -4.44 13.65
N ASP A 163 -13.31 -5.01 12.77
CA ASP A 163 -14.74 -5.24 13.00
C ASP A 163 -14.94 -6.15 14.23
N THR A 164 -14.16 -7.24 14.32
CA THR A 164 -14.19 -8.14 15.48
C THR A 164 -13.86 -7.41 16.79
N ILE A 165 -12.85 -6.54 16.79
CA ILE A 165 -12.50 -5.72 17.96
C ILE A 165 -13.67 -4.79 18.35
N VAL A 166 -14.34 -4.20 17.36
CA VAL A 166 -15.49 -3.31 17.59
C VAL A 166 -16.69 -4.08 18.12
N GLU A 167 -17.02 -5.24 17.52
CA GLU A 167 -18.14 -6.10 17.94
C GLU A 167 -17.92 -6.69 19.34
N GLN A 168 -16.69 -7.03 19.69
CA GLN A 168 -16.32 -7.59 20.99
C GLN A 168 -15.92 -6.50 22.01
N PHE A 169 -16.08 -5.22 21.65
CA PHE A 169 -15.67 -4.13 22.51
C PHE A 169 -16.42 -4.18 23.84
N LYS A 170 -15.65 -4.18 24.93
CA LYS A 170 -16.16 -4.02 26.29
C LYS A 170 -15.76 -2.64 26.78
N GLU A 171 -16.70 -1.94 27.35
CA GLU A 171 -16.44 -0.64 27.97
C GLU A 171 -15.40 -0.81 29.08
N LEU A 172 -14.34 -0.01 29.01
CA LEU A 172 -13.32 0.10 30.04
C LEU A 172 -13.41 1.49 30.62
N TYR A 173 -13.55 1.57 31.93
CA TYR A 173 -13.59 2.83 32.64
C TYR A 173 -12.19 3.11 33.20
N TYR A 174 -11.78 4.36 33.03
CA TYR A 174 -10.56 4.87 33.60
C TYR A 174 -10.91 6.05 34.49
N TYR A 175 -10.21 6.18 35.60
CA TYR A 175 -10.45 7.19 36.61
C TYR A 175 -9.28 8.15 36.67
N SER A 176 -9.54 9.44 36.69
CA SER A 176 -8.54 10.48 36.95
C SER A 176 -9.01 11.34 38.12
N VAL A 177 -8.09 11.85 38.91
CA VAL A 177 -8.39 12.68 40.05
C VAL A 177 -8.23 14.15 39.68
N VAL A 178 -9.31 14.92 39.87
CA VAL A 178 -9.33 16.36 39.62
C VAL A 178 -9.73 17.05 40.93
N GLY A 179 -8.89 17.94 41.39
CA GLY A 179 -9.17 18.81 42.53
C GLY A 179 -9.66 20.18 42.09
N THR A 180 -10.62 20.75 42.80
CA THR A 180 -11.05 22.14 42.60
C THR A 180 -10.77 22.96 43.86
N TRP A 181 -9.99 24.04 43.68
CA TRP A 181 -9.68 24.94 44.80
C TRP A 181 -9.83 26.40 44.39
N LYS A 182 -10.67 27.15 45.07
CA LYS A 182 -10.97 28.57 44.79
C LYS A 182 -11.18 28.91 43.32
N GLY A 183 -11.88 28.02 42.58
CA GLY A 183 -12.18 28.21 41.16
C GLY A 183 -11.09 27.70 40.18
N TYR A 184 -9.95 27.22 40.69
CA TYR A 184 -8.93 26.58 39.89
C TYR A 184 -9.16 25.07 39.86
N GLN A 185 -8.91 24.45 38.70
CA GLN A 185 -8.90 23.00 38.57
C GLN A 185 -7.45 22.52 38.47
N ALA A 186 -7.14 21.45 39.18
CA ALA A 186 -5.84 20.80 39.18
C ALA A 186 -6.03 19.30 38.92
N GLN A 187 -5.23 18.73 38.04
CA GLN A 187 -5.18 17.30 37.80
C GLN A 187 -4.09 16.65 38.62
N TYR A 188 -4.36 15.47 39.14
CA TYR A 188 -3.34 14.70 39.83
C TYR A 188 -2.35 14.13 38.80
N LEU A 189 -1.05 14.42 38.98
CA LEU A 189 0.02 13.96 38.12
C LEU A 189 0.84 12.88 38.81
N LEU A 190 1.26 11.89 38.05
CA LEU A 190 2.28 10.92 38.41
C LEU A 190 3.39 11.03 37.39
N GLU A 191 4.64 11.30 37.82
CA GLU A 191 5.79 11.49 36.92
C GLU A 191 5.50 12.51 35.79
N ASP A 192 4.94 13.67 36.16
CA ASP A 192 4.57 14.78 35.26
C ASP A 192 3.53 14.45 34.19
N LYS A 193 2.83 13.32 34.30
CA LYS A 193 1.71 12.95 33.45
C LYS A 193 0.41 12.86 34.25
N VAL A 194 -0.71 13.14 33.60
CA VAL A 194 -2.01 12.91 34.21
C VAL A 194 -2.15 11.45 34.63
N ALA A 195 -2.32 11.22 35.93
CA ALA A 195 -2.47 9.86 36.43
C ALA A 195 -3.81 9.28 36.01
N VAL A 196 -3.81 8.08 35.46
CA VAL A 196 -4.98 7.32 35.05
C VAL A 196 -4.99 6.02 35.83
N PHE A 197 -6.11 5.72 36.51
CA PHE A 197 -6.29 4.51 37.30
C PHE A 197 -7.29 3.58 36.63
N GLU A 198 -7.00 2.31 36.63
CA GLU A 198 -7.92 1.29 36.13
C GLU A 198 -8.99 0.90 37.13
N LYS A 199 -8.73 1.15 38.40
CA LYS A 199 -9.66 0.85 39.51
C LYS A 199 -10.07 2.12 40.23
N GLU A 200 -11.35 2.27 40.44
CA GLU A 200 -11.94 3.38 41.22
C GLU A 200 -11.36 3.49 42.62
N ALA A 201 -11.10 2.37 43.29
CA ALA A 201 -10.53 2.32 44.63
C ALA A 201 -9.14 3.00 44.70
N GLU A 202 -8.32 2.87 43.66
CA GLU A 202 -7.00 3.51 43.60
C GLU A 202 -7.13 5.02 43.44
N ALA A 203 -8.06 5.50 42.63
CA ALA A 203 -8.35 6.90 42.45
C ALA A 203 -8.92 7.51 43.78
N ASN A 204 -9.84 6.79 44.44
CA ASN A 204 -10.40 7.20 45.71
C ASN A 204 -9.35 7.27 46.82
N ALA A 205 -8.38 6.39 46.85
CA ALA A 205 -7.29 6.45 47.82
C ALA A 205 -6.43 7.73 47.65
N VAL A 206 -6.30 8.23 46.42
CA VAL A 206 -5.66 9.55 46.19
C VAL A 206 -6.54 10.68 46.66
N VAL A 207 -7.84 10.63 46.40
CA VAL A 207 -8.81 11.64 46.86
C VAL A 207 -8.77 11.76 48.38
N GLU A 208 -8.77 10.64 49.10
CA GLU A 208 -8.70 10.65 50.57
C GLU A 208 -7.46 11.32 51.12
N ARG A 209 -6.31 11.10 50.47
CA ARG A 209 -5.04 11.76 50.86
C ARG A 209 -5.04 13.28 50.60
N CYS A 210 -5.82 13.72 49.61
CA CYS A 210 -5.87 15.13 49.19
C CYS A 210 -6.99 15.93 49.89
N LYS A 211 -7.82 15.32 50.77
CA LYS A 211 -8.90 16.00 51.51
C LYS A 211 -8.33 16.98 52.52
N PRO A 212 -8.99 18.13 52.74
CA PRO A 212 -8.63 19.07 53.77
C PRO A 212 -8.62 18.40 55.17
N PRO A 213 -7.67 18.74 56.07
CA PRO A 213 -6.80 19.91 56.04
C PRO A 213 -5.41 19.69 55.40
N ALA A 214 -5.28 18.87 54.38
CA ALA A 214 -3.98 18.64 53.75
C ALA A 214 -3.36 19.97 53.21
N PRO A 215 -2.13 20.32 53.60
CA PRO A 215 -1.49 21.53 53.09
C PRO A 215 -1.09 21.36 51.62
N ALA A 216 -1.32 22.40 50.82
CA ALA A 216 -0.87 22.46 49.45
C ALA A 216 0.13 23.59 49.30
N THR A 217 1.25 23.29 48.57
CA THR A 217 2.30 24.26 48.27
C THR A 217 2.45 24.38 46.76
N ILE A 218 2.53 25.62 46.27
CA ILE A 218 2.83 25.88 44.86
C ILE A 218 4.33 25.65 44.64
N ALA A 219 4.69 24.58 43.96
CA ALA A 219 6.08 24.22 43.67
C ALA A 219 6.65 25.02 42.51
N LYS A 220 5.88 25.32 41.48
CA LYS A 220 6.34 26.02 40.27
C LYS A 220 5.17 26.70 39.56
N ILE A 221 5.44 27.85 38.95
CA ILE A 221 4.50 28.56 38.07
C ILE A 221 5.22 28.76 36.74
N ASP A 222 4.71 28.16 35.68
CA ASP A 222 5.19 28.35 34.31
C ASP A 222 4.15 29.11 33.48
N THR A 223 4.59 30.20 32.82
CA THR A 223 3.74 30.98 31.93
C THR A 223 4.19 30.76 30.48
N GLN A 224 3.30 30.22 29.65
CA GLN A 224 3.55 30.03 28.24
C GLN A 224 2.71 30.99 27.39
N GLN A 225 3.34 31.77 26.52
CA GLN A 225 2.65 32.54 25.51
C GLN A 225 2.59 31.73 24.21
N LYS A 226 1.37 31.37 23.76
CA LYS A 226 1.15 30.76 22.46
C LYS A 226 0.79 31.83 21.43
N LYS A 227 1.63 32.04 20.41
CA LYS A 227 1.25 32.78 19.22
C LYS A 227 0.41 31.86 18.32
N GLN A 228 -0.85 32.22 18.12
CA GLN A 228 -1.73 31.53 17.16
C GLN A 228 -1.70 32.33 15.86
N PHE A 229 -1.20 31.70 14.80
CA PHE A 229 -1.24 32.28 13.47
C PHE A 229 -2.64 32.08 12.87
N PRO A 230 -3.16 33.06 12.05
CA PRO A 230 -4.41 32.85 11.34
C PRO A 230 -4.32 31.61 10.47
N GLN A 231 -5.41 30.84 10.41
CA GLN A 231 -5.51 29.73 9.45
C GLN A 231 -5.48 30.29 8.03
N LYS A 232 -4.63 29.71 7.18
CA LYS A 232 -4.56 30.04 5.74
C LYS A 232 -5.74 29.45 5.01
#